data_2d5a47bf87c339a95b84ec8b0b3ba89b
#
_entry.id   2d5a47bf87c339a95b84ec8b0b3ba89b
#
_cell.length_a   1.000
_cell.length_b   1.000
_cell.length_c   1.000
_cell.angle_alpha   90.00
_cell.angle_beta   90.00
_cell.angle_gamma   90.00
#
_symmetry.space_group_name_H-M   'P 1'
#
loop_
_entity.id
_entity.type
_entity.pdbx_description
1 polymer ?
#
loop_
_entity_poly.entity_id
_entity_poly.type
_entity_poly.pdbx_seq_one_letter_code
_entity_poly.pdbx_strand_id
1 'polypeptide(L)'
;MTGAAGPAAKAHEIAVSVCRRAYARIEPALRAAVDRLPRHLALMSGYHLGWWGPGGDPAERARTGKAVRPALTFLAAEALGAPPRHAVPGAVAVELVHNFALVHDDIMDGDTTRRGRPTVWQQYGTGAALLTGDGLYVLAADTLAAPHTPRSTWAVTLLTRAMLATLHGQASDHAFTRAPWSGPGAVTLADYRRAAAAKTGALLAGATALGALLAGGGPRQVARLALFGRRIGVAFQCADDVIGLWGRQSATGKPVGSDLSEGRRTLPVIAALASGTPAGDRLAALLHRHRGRLGEAELPAALELTEAAGGRAAAEAEARRQQEAALAAVAGLPMPEHTRTELHAMAHYLTAREQ
;
A
#
# COMPACT_ATOMS: atom_id res chain seq x y z
N MET A 1 -25.65 28.66 -6.21
CA MET A 1 -24.21 29.03 -6.18
C MET A 1 -23.41 27.76 -5.90
N THR A 2 -22.95 27.09 -6.94
CA THR A 2 -22.06 25.93 -6.84
C THR A 2 -20.67 26.45 -6.44
N GLY A 3 -20.33 26.30 -5.15
CA GLY A 3 -18.98 26.63 -4.68
C GLY A 3 -17.96 25.79 -5.44
N ALA A 4 -16.95 26.40 -6.03
CA ALA A 4 -15.84 25.71 -6.66
C ALA A 4 -15.17 24.81 -5.62
N ALA A 5 -15.09 23.50 -5.91
CA ALA A 5 -14.39 22.54 -5.04
C ALA A 5 -12.97 23.04 -4.79
N GLY A 6 -12.56 23.05 -3.52
CA GLY A 6 -11.20 23.48 -3.15
C GLY A 6 -10.13 22.60 -3.82
N PRO A 7 -8.86 23.06 -3.89
CA PRO A 7 -7.77 22.36 -4.58
C PRO A 7 -7.60 20.90 -4.15
N ALA A 8 -7.80 20.58 -2.88
CA ALA A 8 -7.73 19.22 -2.34
C ALA A 8 -8.87 18.33 -2.86
N ALA A 9 -10.10 18.83 -2.91
CA ALA A 9 -11.25 18.10 -3.44
C ALA A 9 -11.07 17.80 -4.95
N LYS A 10 -10.55 18.76 -5.72
CA LYS A 10 -10.24 18.56 -7.14
C LYS A 10 -9.14 17.51 -7.34
N ALA A 11 -8.09 17.52 -6.53
CA ALA A 11 -7.05 16.50 -6.59
C ALA A 11 -7.60 15.11 -6.26
N HIS A 12 -8.50 15.01 -5.28
CA HIS A 12 -9.19 13.76 -4.94
C HIS A 12 -10.01 13.23 -6.12
N GLU A 13 -10.84 14.06 -6.75
CA GLU A 13 -11.65 13.67 -7.92
C GLU A 13 -10.80 13.17 -9.08
N ILE A 14 -9.69 13.87 -9.39
CA ILE A 14 -8.74 13.47 -10.42
C ILE A 14 -8.18 12.08 -10.09
N ALA A 15 -7.68 11.88 -8.87
CA ALA A 15 -7.07 10.61 -8.45
C ALA A 15 -8.07 9.44 -8.50
N VAL A 16 -9.30 9.64 -8.04
CA VAL A 16 -10.37 8.64 -8.13
C VAL A 16 -10.69 8.30 -9.59
N SER A 17 -10.74 9.31 -10.48
CA SER A 17 -10.93 9.10 -11.92
C SER A 17 -9.79 8.29 -12.54
N VAL A 18 -8.55 8.61 -12.20
CA VAL A 18 -7.34 7.87 -12.64
C VAL A 18 -7.39 6.41 -12.18
N CYS A 19 -7.71 6.17 -10.92
CA CYS A 19 -7.82 4.81 -10.37
C CYS A 19 -8.93 4.00 -11.06
N ARG A 20 -10.11 4.59 -11.28
CA ARG A 20 -11.22 3.95 -11.99
C ARG A 20 -10.86 3.60 -13.43
N ARG A 21 -10.25 4.53 -14.16
CA ARG A 21 -9.76 4.32 -15.53
C ARG A 21 -8.70 3.20 -15.58
N ALA A 22 -7.79 3.17 -14.60
CA ALA A 22 -6.78 2.13 -14.50
C ALA A 22 -7.40 0.75 -14.25
N TYR A 23 -8.37 0.63 -13.34
CA TYR A 23 -9.06 -0.63 -13.10
C TYR A 23 -9.78 -1.13 -14.35
N ALA A 24 -10.55 -0.28 -15.02
CA ALA A 24 -11.27 -0.65 -16.24
C ALA A 24 -10.31 -1.15 -17.35
N ARG A 25 -9.09 -0.60 -17.41
CA ARG A 25 -8.08 -1.03 -18.39
C ARG A 25 -7.46 -2.40 -18.08
N ILE A 26 -7.27 -2.73 -16.80
CA ILE A 26 -6.66 -4.00 -16.42
C ILE A 26 -7.67 -5.14 -16.25
N GLU A 27 -8.93 -4.85 -15.94
CA GLU A 27 -9.90 -5.87 -15.55
C GLU A 27 -10.03 -7.03 -16.56
N PRO A 28 -10.14 -6.81 -17.88
CA PRO A 28 -10.20 -7.93 -18.84
C PRO A 28 -8.95 -8.82 -18.80
N ALA A 29 -7.76 -8.23 -18.75
CA ALA A 29 -6.50 -8.95 -18.70
C ALA A 29 -6.27 -9.62 -17.33
N LEU A 30 -6.72 -9.00 -16.24
CA LEU A 30 -6.66 -9.56 -14.89
C LEU A 30 -7.57 -10.79 -14.77
N ARG A 31 -8.79 -10.73 -15.33
CA ARG A 31 -9.70 -11.89 -15.41
C ARG A 31 -9.08 -13.01 -16.23
N ALA A 32 -8.61 -12.71 -17.44
CA ALA A 32 -7.95 -13.70 -18.29
C ALA A 32 -6.71 -14.33 -17.63
N ALA A 33 -5.97 -13.59 -16.81
CA ALA A 33 -4.87 -14.16 -16.03
C ALA A 33 -5.39 -15.13 -14.96
N VAL A 34 -6.37 -14.74 -14.15
CA VAL A 34 -6.96 -15.56 -13.09
C VAL A 34 -7.61 -16.83 -13.65
N ASP A 35 -8.24 -16.76 -14.82
CA ASP A 35 -8.87 -17.92 -15.47
C ASP A 35 -7.86 -19.00 -15.89
N ARG A 36 -6.55 -18.71 -15.91
CA ARG A 36 -5.50 -19.71 -16.13
C ARG A 36 -5.18 -20.56 -14.90
N LEU A 37 -5.63 -20.14 -13.72
CA LEU A 37 -5.49 -20.94 -12.50
C LEU A 37 -6.40 -22.18 -12.54
N PRO A 38 -6.05 -23.24 -11.81
CA PRO A 38 -6.99 -24.33 -11.54
C PRO A 38 -8.31 -23.77 -10.99
N ARG A 39 -9.44 -24.39 -11.41
CA ARG A 39 -10.80 -23.87 -11.14
C ARG A 39 -11.04 -23.42 -9.70
N HIS A 40 -10.55 -24.18 -8.72
CA HIS A 40 -10.71 -23.83 -7.31
C HIS A 40 -9.95 -22.56 -6.93
N LEU A 41 -8.71 -22.40 -7.40
CA LEU A 41 -7.91 -21.20 -7.15
C LEU A 41 -8.46 -19.99 -7.89
N ALA A 42 -8.95 -20.16 -9.12
CA ALA A 42 -9.62 -19.10 -9.88
C ALA A 42 -10.88 -18.60 -9.14
N LEU A 43 -11.70 -19.51 -8.59
CA LEU A 43 -12.87 -19.17 -7.80
C LEU A 43 -12.48 -18.32 -6.57
N MET A 44 -11.53 -18.79 -5.78
CA MET A 44 -11.10 -18.11 -4.56
C MET A 44 -10.41 -16.76 -4.85
N SER A 45 -9.62 -16.69 -5.92
CA SER A 45 -9.02 -15.44 -6.41
C SER A 45 -10.08 -14.43 -6.82
N GLY A 46 -11.07 -14.86 -7.62
CA GLY A 46 -12.17 -13.98 -8.03
C GLY A 46 -13.08 -13.56 -6.86
N TYR A 47 -13.27 -14.44 -5.86
CA TYR A 47 -13.91 -14.09 -4.60
C TYR A 47 -13.14 -12.98 -3.88
N HIS A 48 -11.83 -13.12 -3.70
CA HIS A 48 -10.98 -12.09 -3.08
C HIS A 48 -11.02 -10.76 -3.84
N LEU A 49 -10.98 -10.82 -5.18
CA LEU A 49 -11.05 -9.65 -6.05
C LEU A 49 -12.45 -9.00 -6.10
N GLY A 50 -13.47 -9.64 -5.49
CA GLY A 50 -14.81 -9.09 -5.37
C GLY A 50 -15.68 -9.33 -6.61
N TRP A 51 -15.31 -10.26 -7.48
CA TRP A 51 -16.06 -10.58 -8.70
C TRP A 51 -17.24 -11.51 -8.47
N TRP A 52 -17.08 -12.46 -7.51
CA TRP A 52 -18.13 -13.44 -7.18
C TRP A 52 -18.36 -13.61 -5.69
N GLY A 53 -19.49 -14.27 -5.39
CA GLY A 53 -19.79 -14.83 -4.09
C GLY A 53 -18.98 -16.10 -3.79
N PRO A 54 -19.16 -16.69 -2.60
CA PRO A 54 -18.42 -17.90 -2.18
C PRO A 54 -18.63 -19.13 -3.08
N GLY A 55 -19.80 -19.25 -3.71
CA GLY A 55 -20.14 -20.33 -4.63
C GLY A 55 -19.79 -20.08 -6.10
N GLY A 56 -19.28 -18.89 -6.44
CA GLY A 56 -18.98 -18.50 -7.82
C GLY A 56 -20.11 -17.72 -8.51
N ASP A 57 -21.20 -17.41 -7.82
CA ASP A 57 -22.24 -16.52 -8.32
C ASP A 57 -21.72 -15.08 -8.43
N PRO A 58 -22.22 -14.27 -9.39
CA PRO A 58 -21.84 -12.87 -9.48
C PRO A 58 -22.03 -12.15 -8.15
N ALA A 59 -21.04 -11.33 -7.74
CA ALA A 59 -21.18 -10.57 -6.51
C ALA A 59 -22.27 -9.50 -6.66
N GLU A 60 -23.21 -9.41 -5.70
CA GLU A 60 -24.27 -8.42 -5.68
C GLU A 60 -23.76 -6.97 -5.75
N ARG A 61 -22.58 -6.75 -5.18
CA ARG A 61 -21.82 -5.48 -5.27
C ARG A 61 -20.35 -5.78 -5.45
N ALA A 62 -19.81 -5.47 -6.63
CA ALA A 62 -18.37 -5.55 -6.86
C ALA A 62 -17.66 -4.56 -5.93
N ARG A 63 -16.92 -5.06 -4.94
CA ARG A 63 -16.08 -4.26 -4.02
C ARG A 63 -14.62 -4.45 -4.40
N THR A 64 -14.25 -3.93 -5.57
CA THR A 64 -12.87 -3.97 -6.06
C THR A 64 -11.97 -3.04 -5.26
N GLY A 65 -10.66 -3.30 -5.27
CA GLY A 65 -9.67 -2.40 -4.69
C GLY A 65 -9.63 -1.05 -5.41
N LYS A 66 -8.92 -0.09 -4.80
CA LYS A 66 -8.77 1.27 -5.36
C LYS A 66 -7.87 1.34 -6.61
N ALA A 67 -7.24 0.25 -7.03
CA ALA A 67 -6.35 0.14 -8.20
C ALA A 67 -5.23 1.21 -8.27
N VAL A 68 -4.72 1.62 -7.12
CA VAL A 68 -3.65 2.63 -7.02
C VAL A 68 -2.38 2.19 -7.74
N ARG A 69 -1.98 0.93 -7.58
CA ARG A 69 -0.74 0.40 -8.19
C ARG A 69 -0.85 0.33 -9.71
N PRO A 70 -1.92 -0.23 -10.28
CA PRO A 70 -2.19 -0.10 -11.71
C PRO A 70 -2.20 1.34 -12.22
N ALA A 71 -2.85 2.26 -11.48
CA ALA A 71 -2.90 3.67 -11.84
C ALA A 71 -1.49 4.27 -11.97
N LEU A 72 -0.64 4.04 -10.98
CA LEU A 72 0.76 4.51 -11.00
C LEU A 72 1.57 3.84 -12.11
N THR A 73 1.30 2.57 -12.45
CA THR A 73 1.95 1.89 -13.57
C THR A 73 1.59 2.54 -14.91
N PHE A 74 0.32 2.85 -15.14
CA PHE A 74 -0.12 3.56 -16.33
C PHE A 74 0.43 4.98 -16.41
N LEU A 75 0.36 5.74 -15.32
CA LEU A 75 0.89 7.10 -15.29
C LEU A 75 2.40 7.15 -15.55
N ALA A 76 3.16 6.15 -15.08
CA ALA A 76 4.58 6.06 -15.38
C ALA A 76 4.86 5.80 -16.88
N ALA A 77 4.02 5.02 -17.56
CA ALA A 77 4.11 4.81 -18.99
C ALA A 77 3.68 6.07 -19.78
N GLU A 78 2.57 6.67 -19.40
CA GLU A 78 2.03 7.91 -19.99
C GLU A 78 3.01 9.09 -19.81
N ALA A 79 3.75 9.14 -18.70
CA ALA A 79 4.81 10.13 -18.47
C ALA A 79 5.94 10.06 -19.51
N LEU A 80 6.11 8.93 -20.16
CA LEU A 80 7.09 8.73 -21.24
C LEU A 80 6.45 8.80 -22.64
N GLY A 81 5.19 9.24 -22.73
CA GLY A 81 4.44 9.36 -23.98
C GLY A 81 4.00 8.02 -24.59
N ALA A 82 4.12 6.91 -23.84
CA ALA A 82 3.76 5.60 -24.37
C ALA A 82 2.26 5.32 -24.26
N PRO A 83 1.67 4.61 -25.25
CA PRO A 83 0.30 4.16 -25.16
C PRO A 83 0.08 3.25 -23.94
N PRO A 84 -1.05 3.41 -23.20
CA PRO A 84 -1.34 2.63 -22.00
C PRO A 84 -1.27 1.11 -22.17
N ARG A 85 -1.59 0.59 -23.37
CA ARG A 85 -1.54 -0.85 -23.67
C ARG A 85 -0.18 -1.49 -23.37
N HIS A 86 0.92 -0.75 -23.46
CA HIS A 86 2.26 -1.27 -23.17
C HIS A 86 2.44 -1.57 -21.66
N ALA A 87 1.74 -0.86 -20.80
CA ALA A 87 1.84 -1.02 -19.36
C ALA A 87 0.86 -2.06 -18.76
N VAL A 88 -0.09 -2.57 -19.58
CA VAL A 88 -1.11 -3.53 -19.08
C VAL A 88 -0.49 -4.74 -18.39
N PRO A 89 0.52 -5.45 -18.95
CA PRO A 89 1.11 -6.60 -18.25
C PRO A 89 1.73 -6.22 -16.90
N GLY A 90 2.40 -5.06 -16.83
CA GLY A 90 2.97 -4.55 -15.58
C GLY A 90 1.89 -4.18 -14.55
N ALA A 91 0.82 -3.53 -15.00
CA ALA A 91 -0.29 -3.13 -14.15
C ALA A 91 -1.06 -4.34 -13.59
N VAL A 92 -1.28 -5.38 -14.40
CA VAL A 92 -1.87 -6.66 -13.96
C VAL A 92 -0.94 -7.35 -12.95
N ALA A 93 0.34 -7.46 -13.25
CA ALA A 93 1.30 -8.15 -12.40
C ALA A 93 1.41 -7.50 -11.00
N VAL A 94 1.48 -6.17 -10.91
CA VAL A 94 1.55 -5.51 -9.59
C VAL A 94 0.23 -5.62 -8.81
N GLU A 95 -0.92 -5.68 -9.50
CA GLU A 95 -2.21 -5.89 -8.84
C GLU A 95 -2.33 -7.32 -8.32
N LEU A 96 -1.89 -8.33 -9.09
CA LEU A 96 -1.83 -9.73 -8.64
C LEU A 96 -0.94 -9.87 -7.40
N VAL A 97 0.27 -9.30 -7.43
CA VAL A 97 1.18 -9.30 -6.27
C VAL A 97 0.57 -8.59 -5.06
N HIS A 98 -0.10 -7.48 -5.28
CA HIS A 98 -0.78 -6.79 -4.17
C HIS A 98 -1.86 -7.66 -3.53
N ASN A 99 -2.68 -8.33 -4.34
CA ASN A 99 -3.74 -9.18 -3.82
C ASN A 99 -3.19 -10.47 -3.20
N PHE A 100 -2.08 -11.03 -3.71
CA PHE A 100 -1.31 -12.06 -3.01
C PHE A 100 -0.93 -11.62 -1.59
N ALA A 101 -0.28 -10.45 -1.45
CA ALA A 101 0.12 -9.92 -0.15
C ALA A 101 -1.08 -9.75 0.79
N LEU A 102 -2.22 -9.22 0.29
CA LEU A 102 -3.42 -9.04 1.11
C LEU A 102 -4.01 -10.37 1.61
N VAL A 103 -4.01 -11.42 0.77
CA VAL A 103 -4.52 -12.75 1.18
C VAL A 103 -3.65 -13.35 2.28
N HIS A 104 -2.33 -13.20 2.19
CA HIS A 104 -1.40 -13.70 3.19
C HIS A 104 -1.38 -12.83 4.46
N ASP A 105 -1.47 -11.50 4.32
CA ASP A 105 -1.57 -10.59 5.45
C ASP A 105 -2.83 -10.88 6.29
N ASP A 106 -3.98 -11.17 5.64
CA ASP A 106 -5.21 -11.56 6.35
C ASP A 106 -5.01 -12.78 7.27
N ILE A 107 -4.18 -13.75 6.85
CA ILE A 107 -3.85 -14.93 7.67
C ILE A 107 -2.92 -14.53 8.82
N MET A 108 -1.86 -13.77 8.52
CA MET A 108 -0.83 -13.39 9.49
C MET A 108 -1.38 -12.46 10.58
N ASP A 109 -2.28 -11.55 10.20
CA ASP A 109 -2.89 -10.59 11.11
C ASP A 109 -4.16 -11.16 11.80
N GLY A 110 -4.67 -12.32 11.35
CA GLY A 110 -5.92 -12.91 11.85
C GLY A 110 -7.17 -12.11 11.44
N ASP A 111 -7.07 -11.30 10.39
CA ASP A 111 -8.19 -10.49 9.90
C ASP A 111 -9.30 -11.39 9.34
N THR A 112 -10.46 -11.41 9.99
CA THR A 112 -11.60 -12.26 9.59
C THR A 112 -12.45 -11.65 8.47
N THR A 113 -12.35 -10.32 8.29
CA THR A 113 -13.14 -9.58 7.30
C THR A 113 -12.26 -8.63 6.49
N ARG A 114 -12.56 -8.50 5.19
CA ARG A 114 -11.95 -7.54 4.27
C ARG A 114 -12.99 -6.96 3.32
N ARG A 115 -13.05 -5.65 3.22
CA ARG A 115 -14.03 -4.94 2.39
C ARG A 115 -15.49 -5.34 2.71
N GLY A 116 -15.77 -5.64 4.01
CA GLY A 116 -17.10 -6.03 4.49
C GLY A 116 -17.52 -7.45 4.10
N ARG A 117 -16.57 -8.34 3.78
CA ARG A 117 -16.79 -9.77 3.48
C ARG A 117 -15.80 -10.61 4.27
N PRO A 118 -16.12 -11.89 4.57
CA PRO A 118 -15.13 -12.82 5.13
C PRO A 118 -13.87 -12.87 4.26
N THR A 119 -12.69 -12.97 4.88
CA THR A 119 -11.42 -13.16 4.17
C THR A 119 -11.36 -14.55 3.54
N VAL A 120 -10.41 -14.77 2.62
CA VAL A 120 -10.29 -16.07 1.93
C VAL A 120 -10.04 -17.20 2.94
N TRP A 121 -9.16 -16.97 3.94
CA TRP A 121 -8.89 -17.99 4.96
C TRP A 121 -10.08 -18.27 5.87
N GLN A 122 -10.87 -17.25 6.17
CA GLN A 122 -12.10 -17.42 6.97
C GLN A 122 -13.18 -18.18 6.21
N GLN A 123 -13.28 -17.96 4.89
CA GLN A 123 -14.30 -18.56 4.03
C GLN A 123 -13.95 -19.98 3.56
N TYR A 124 -12.68 -20.25 3.23
CA TYR A 124 -12.25 -21.48 2.57
C TYR A 124 -11.15 -22.24 3.35
N GLY A 125 -10.72 -21.70 4.49
CA GLY A 125 -9.65 -22.26 5.30
C GLY A 125 -8.26 -21.77 4.92
N THR A 126 -7.32 -21.87 5.90
CA THR A 126 -5.95 -21.33 5.79
C THR A 126 -5.16 -21.93 4.62
N GLY A 127 -5.23 -23.26 4.42
CA GLY A 127 -4.50 -23.91 3.33
C GLY A 127 -4.95 -23.43 1.94
N ALA A 128 -6.26 -23.25 1.76
CA ALA A 128 -6.82 -22.71 0.52
C ALA A 128 -6.37 -21.25 0.26
N ALA A 129 -6.33 -20.43 1.31
CA ALA A 129 -5.86 -19.05 1.22
C ALA A 129 -4.38 -18.97 0.87
N LEU A 130 -3.51 -19.79 1.48
CA LEU A 130 -2.09 -19.87 1.12
C LEU A 130 -1.91 -20.20 -0.37
N LEU A 131 -2.55 -21.25 -0.85
CA LEU A 131 -2.48 -21.63 -2.28
C LEU A 131 -3.06 -20.57 -3.21
N THR A 132 -4.10 -19.85 -2.78
CA THR A 132 -4.67 -18.74 -3.55
C THR A 132 -3.65 -17.60 -3.69
N GLY A 133 -2.99 -17.22 -2.60
CA GLY A 133 -1.93 -16.23 -2.64
C GLY A 133 -0.77 -16.65 -3.53
N ASP A 134 -0.24 -17.86 -3.34
CA ASP A 134 0.85 -18.40 -4.16
C ASP A 134 0.49 -18.41 -5.65
N GLY A 135 -0.74 -18.82 -6.00
CA GLY A 135 -1.23 -18.78 -7.36
C GLY A 135 -1.24 -17.38 -7.97
N LEU A 136 -1.69 -16.37 -7.23
CA LEU A 136 -1.65 -14.97 -7.68
C LEU A 136 -0.23 -14.47 -7.90
N TYR A 137 0.73 -14.85 -7.03
CA TYR A 137 2.12 -14.48 -7.18
C TYR A 137 2.78 -15.11 -8.41
N VAL A 138 2.55 -16.41 -8.64
CA VAL A 138 3.07 -17.11 -9.83
C VAL A 138 2.49 -16.51 -11.10
N LEU A 139 1.19 -16.22 -11.14
CA LEU A 139 0.55 -15.54 -12.27
C LEU A 139 1.15 -14.18 -12.59
N ALA A 140 1.55 -13.42 -11.57
CA ALA A 140 2.17 -12.11 -11.79
C ALA A 140 3.48 -12.23 -12.56
N ALA A 141 4.34 -13.18 -12.19
CA ALA A 141 5.60 -13.45 -12.89
C ALA A 141 5.35 -13.95 -14.32
N ASP A 142 4.42 -14.89 -14.48
CA ASP A 142 4.06 -15.47 -15.77
C ASP A 142 3.45 -14.43 -16.74
N THR A 143 2.62 -13.50 -16.22
CA THR A 143 2.05 -12.39 -17.01
C THR A 143 3.14 -11.48 -17.60
N LEU A 144 4.24 -11.26 -16.89
CA LEU A 144 5.37 -10.47 -17.38
C LEU A 144 6.30 -11.26 -18.33
N ALA A 145 6.38 -12.57 -18.15
CA ALA A 145 7.21 -13.44 -18.96
C ALA A 145 6.58 -13.76 -20.32
N ALA A 146 5.25 -13.85 -20.38
CA ALA A 146 4.50 -14.30 -21.57
C ALA A 146 4.81 -13.58 -22.89
N PRO A 147 5.13 -12.27 -22.95
CA PRO A 147 5.48 -11.60 -24.20
C PRO A 147 6.81 -12.05 -24.82
N HIS A 148 7.64 -12.80 -24.11
CA HIS A 148 8.94 -13.33 -24.57
C HIS A 148 9.86 -12.30 -25.24
N THR A 149 9.88 -11.06 -24.72
CA THR A 149 10.74 -9.98 -25.21
C THR A 149 11.95 -9.78 -24.26
N PRO A 150 13.05 -9.14 -24.71
CA PRO A 150 14.13 -8.76 -23.80
C PRO A 150 13.67 -7.94 -22.59
N ARG A 151 12.61 -7.15 -22.74
CA ARG A 151 12.01 -6.39 -21.64
C ARG A 151 11.28 -7.28 -20.64
N SER A 152 10.75 -8.42 -21.06
CA SER A 152 10.07 -9.38 -20.16
C SER A 152 10.99 -9.87 -19.07
N THR A 153 12.24 -10.23 -19.40
CA THR A 153 13.25 -10.64 -18.39
C THR A 153 13.53 -9.53 -17.37
N TRP A 154 13.70 -8.29 -17.84
CA TRP A 154 13.89 -7.15 -16.95
C TRP A 154 12.66 -6.85 -16.10
N ALA A 155 11.46 -6.99 -16.67
CA ALA A 155 10.20 -6.76 -15.96
C ALA A 155 10.00 -7.79 -14.82
N VAL A 156 10.24 -9.08 -15.10
CA VAL A 156 10.21 -10.13 -14.07
C VAL A 156 11.26 -9.86 -12.99
N THR A 157 12.48 -9.48 -13.37
CA THR A 157 13.54 -9.14 -12.42
C THR A 157 13.14 -7.96 -11.52
N LEU A 158 12.54 -6.90 -12.07
CA LEU A 158 12.06 -5.76 -11.30
C LEU A 158 10.96 -6.17 -10.31
N LEU A 159 9.99 -6.96 -10.76
CA LEU A 159 8.91 -7.45 -9.90
C LEU A 159 9.46 -8.30 -8.75
N THR A 160 10.35 -9.24 -9.06
CA THR A 160 10.95 -10.13 -8.06
C THR A 160 11.76 -9.34 -7.03
N ARG A 161 12.54 -8.34 -7.44
CA ARG A 161 13.27 -7.47 -6.52
C ARG A 161 12.34 -6.64 -5.64
N ALA A 162 11.26 -6.11 -6.20
CA ALA A 162 10.23 -5.40 -5.43
C ALA A 162 9.60 -6.33 -4.39
N MET A 163 9.32 -7.58 -4.77
CA MET A 163 8.76 -8.59 -3.86
C MET A 163 9.74 -8.97 -2.73
N LEU A 164 11.00 -9.24 -3.06
CA LEU A 164 12.01 -9.54 -2.03
C LEU A 164 12.13 -8.40 -1.01
N ALA A 165 12.10 -7.15 -1.49
CA ALA A 165 12.11 -6.00 -0.61
C ALA A 165 10.82 -5.93 0.23
N THR A 166 9.65 -6.18 -0.36
CA THR A 166 8.35 -6.19 0.36
C THR A 166 8.33 -7.27 1.45
N LEU A 167 8.80 -8.48 1.15
CA LEU A 167 8.93 -9.56 2.14
C LEU A 167 9.89 -9.20 3.27
N HIS A 168 11.02 -8.56 2.96
CA HIS A 168 11.94 -8.06 3.99
C HIS A 168 11.26 -7.00 4.88
N GLY A 169 10.50 -6.09 4.28
CA GLY A 169 9.73 -5.09 5.03
C GLY A 169 8.67 -5.70 5.93
N GLN A 170 7.93 -6.69 5.43
CA GLN A 170 6.92 -7.42 6.21
C GLN A 170 7.54 -8.20 7.38
N ALA A 171 8.67 -8.88 7.13
CA ALA A 171 9.40 -9.58 8.18
C ALA A 171 9.92 -8.61 9.26
N SER A 172 10.41 -7.43 8.87
CA SER A 172 10.83 -6.39 9.79
C SER A 172 9.68 -5.87 10.63
N ASP A 173 8.55 -5.56 10.01
CA ASP A 173 7.33 -5.10 10.68
C ASP A 173 6.84 -6.13 11.72
N HIS A 174 6.83 -7.40 11.35
CA HIS A 174 6.50 -8.49 12.27
C HIS A 174 7.52 -8.60 13.43
N ALA A 175 8.82 -8.44 13.16
CA ALA A 175 9.84 -8.44 14.20
C ALA A 175 9.69 -7.26 15.17
N PHE A 176 9.25 -6.09 14.68
CA PHE A 176 9.03 -4.90 15.50
C PHE A 176 8.00 -5.12 16.60
N THR A 177 6.97 -5.94 16.37
CA THR A 177 5.96 -6.23 17.42
C THR A 177 6.57 -6.85 18.67
N ARG A 178 7.73 -7.51 18.55
CA ARG A 178 8.45 -8.16 19.64
C ARG A 178 9.56 -7.29 20.25
N ALA A 179 9.91 -6.17 19.60
CA ALA A 179 10.94 -5.27 20.09
C ALA A 179 10.51 -4.55 21.38
N PRO A 180 11.44 -4.17 22.27
CA PRO A 180 11.10 -3.34 23.42
C PRO A 180 10.55 -1.98 22.97
N TRP A 181 9.75 -1.35 23.82
CA TRP A 181 9.15 -0.04 23.54
C TRP A 181 10.13 1.12 23.69
N SER A 182 11.16 0.95 24.52
CA SER A 182 12.22 1.94 24.77
C SER A 182 13.52 1.27 25.19
N GLY A 183 14.61 2.00 25.18
CA GLY A 183 15.95 1.49 25.55
C GLY A 183 16.63 0.70 24.47
N PRO A 184 17.68 -0.08 24.81
CA PRO A 184 18.45 -0.86 23.85
C PRO A 184 17.57 -1.86 23.09
N GLY A 185 17.66 -1.87 21.75
CA GLY A 185 16.87 -2.74 20.88
C GLY A 185 15.47 -2.23 20.54
N ALA A 186 15.06 -1.06 21.04
CA ALA A 186 13.82 -0.42 20.61
C ALA A 186 13.90 -0.01 19.13
N VAL A 187 12.73 -0.03 18.47
CA VAL A 187 12.61 0.38 17.06
C VAL A 187 12.87 1.88 16.92
N THR A 188 13.83 2.24 16.09
CA THR A 188 14.16 3.65 15.82
C THR A 188 13.37 4.19 14.63
N LEU A 189 13.32 5.53 14.50
CA LEU A 189 12.76 6.18 13.30
C LEU A 189 13.47 5.77 12.00
N ALA A 190 14.76 5.45 12.09
CA ALA A 190 15.52 4.96 10.94
C ALA A 190 15.11 3.53 10.56
N ASP A 191 14.85 2.66 11.54
CA ASP A 191 14.36 1.30 11.32
C ASP A 191 12.97 1.35 10.69
N TYR A 192 12.08 2.16 11.24
CA TYR A 192 10.75 2.38 10.68
C TYR A 192 10.80 2.83 9.21
N ARG A 193 11.61 3.87 8.90
CA ARG A 193 11.74 4.36 7.51
C ARG A 193 12.21 3.28 6.55
N ARG A 194 13.17 2.44 6.98
CA ARG A 194 13.65 1.32 6.18
C ARG A 194 12.55 0.29 5.94
N ALA A 195 11.82 -0.08 6.99
CA ALA A 195 10.71 -1.04 6.90
C ALA A 195 9.56 -0.51 6.03
N ALA A 196 9.12 0.74 6.21
CA ALA A 196 8.08 1.38 5.40
C ALA A 196 8.48 1.48 3.92
N ALA A 197 9.76 1.84 3.65
CA ALA A 197 10.29 1.87 2.29
C ALA A 197 10.36 0.49 1.65
N ALA A 198 10.58 -0.56 2.43
CA ALA A 198 10.62 -1.94 1.98
C ALA A 198 9.21 -2.53 1.85
N LYS A 199 8.37 -2.45 2.87
CA LYS A 199 7.01 -3.05 2.88
C LYS A 199 6.08 -2.40 1.85
N THR A 200 5.95 -1.09 1.90
CA THR A 200 4.98 -0.33 1.08
C THR A 200 5.65 0.36 -0.10
N GLY A 201 6.80 1.00 0.12
CA GLY A 201 7.52 1.76 -0.90
C GLY A 201 8.05 0.91 -2.05
N ALA A 202 8.48 -0.33 -1.79
CA ALA A 202 9.08 -1.19 -2.82
C ALA A 202 8.08 -1.61 -3.90
N LEU A 203 6.84 -1.96 -3.52
CA LEU A 203 5.84 -2.38 -4.51
C LEU A 203 5.33 -1.20 -5.33
N LEU A 204 5.21 0.01 -4.75
CA LEU A 204 4.87 1.20 -5.53
C LEU A 204 6.04 1.63 -6.46
N ALA A 205 7.29 1.48 -6.00
CA ALA A 205 8.46 1.66 -6.85
C ALA A 205 8.47 0.67 -8.02
N GLY A 206 8.16 -0.60 -7.74
CA GLY A 206 8.01 -1.64 -8.77
C GLY A 206 6.92 -1.31 -9.79
N ALA A 207 5.78 -0.81 -9.33
CA ALA A 207 4.67 -0.41 -10.19
C ALA A 207 5.09 0.69 -11.19
N THR A 208 5.69 1.77 -10.69
CA THR A 208 6.14 2.88 -11.55
C THR A 208 7.34 2.50 -12.42
N ALA A 209 8.27 1.68 -11.91
CA ALA A 209 9.40 1.16 -12.68
C ALA A 209 8.94 0.25 -13.83
N LEU A 210 7.98 -0.65 -13.59
CA LEU A 210 7.42 -1.53 -14.62
C LEU A 210 6.71 -0.72 -15.70
N GLY A 211 5.89 0.27 -15.33
CA GLY A 211 5.26 1.16 -16.29
C GLY A 211 6.29 1.86 -17.20
N ALA A 212 7.33 2.43 -16.60
CA ALA A 212 8.41 3.08 -17.34
C ALA A 212 9.22 2.13 -18.23
N LEU A 213 9.58 0.94 -17.71
CA LEU A 213 10.33 -0.05 -18.47
C LEU A 213 9.56 -0.54 -19.70
N LEU A 214 8.29 -0.91 -19.50
CA LEU A 214 7.43 -1.44 -20.56
C LEU A 214 7.08 -0.37 -21.59
N ALA A 215 7.07 0.90 -21.21
CA ALA A 215 6.97 2.05 -22.09
C ALA A 215 8.24 2.31 -22.94
N GLY A 216 9.33 1.61 -22.68
CA GLY A 216 10.58 1.81 -23.37
C GLY A 216 11.50 2.84 -22.73
N GLY A 217 11.24 3.23 -21.50
CA GLY A 217 12.05 4.18 -20.74
C GLY A 217 13.50 3.71 -20.56
N GLY A 218 14.42 4.66 -20.68
CA GLY A 218 15.82 4.43 -20.38
C GLY A 218 16.09 4.29 -18.87
N PRO A 219 17.28 3.77 -18.48
CA PRO A 219 17.60 3.49 -17.07
C PRO A 219 17.36 4.67 -16.11
N ARG A 220 17.70 5.89 -16.54
CA ARG A 220 17.50 7.11 -15.74
C ARG A 220 16.02 7.43 -15.51
N GLN A 221 15.18 7.26 -16.52
CA GLN A 221 13.74 7.50 -16.44
C GLN A 221 13.07 6.46 -15.53
N VAL A 222 13.42 5.18 -15.72
CA VAL A 222 12.95 4.09 -14.85
C VAL A 222 13.35 4.35 -13.38
N ALA A 223 14.61 4.72 -13.13
CA ALA A 223 15.08 5.01 -11.77
C ALA A 223 14.36 6.19 -11.10
N ARG A 224 14.09 7.28 -11.86
CA ARG A 224 13.37 8.47 -11.34
C ARG A 224 11.91 8.14 -11.01
N LEU A 225 11.22 7.41 -11.87
CA LEU A 225 9.84 6.98 -11.63
C LEU A 225 9.77 5.95 -10.49
N ALA A 226 10.74 5.03 -10.40
CA ALA A 226 10.87 4.14 -9.25
C ALA A 226 11.07 4.92 -7.93
N LEU A 227 11.90 5.97 -7.94
CA LEU A 227 12.12 6.82 -6.78
C LEU A 227 10.83 7.54 -6.37
N PHE A 228 10.06 8.08 -7.33
CA PHE A 228 8.72 8.64 -7.08
C PHE A 228 7.83 7.61 -6.39
N GLY A 229 7.67 6.41 -6.96
CA GLY A 229 6.84 5.35 -6.38
C GLY A 229 7.27 4.96 -4.97
N ARG A 230 8.59 4.84 -4.73
CA ARG A 230 9.13 4.52 -3.40
C ARG A 230 8.80 5.58 -2.36
N ARG A 231 9.01 6.86 -2.70
CA ARG A 231 8.77 7.99 -1.80
C ARG A 231 7.30 8.15 -1.47
N ILE A 232 6.44 8.08 -2.49
CA ILE A 232 4.99 8.17 -2.25
C ILE A 232 4.46 6.97 -1.47
N GLY A 233 5.08 5.79 -1.59
CA GLY A 233 4.75 4.63 -0.78
C GLY A 233 5.07 4.81 0.70
N VAL A 234 6.20 5.45 1.02
CA VAL A 234 6.53 5.81 2.42
C VAL A 234 5.57 6.87 2.94
N ALA A 235 5.27 7.91 2.15
CA ALA A 235 4.30 8.94 2.53
C ALA A 235 2.92 8.34 2.81
N PHE A 236 2.48 7.41 1.98
CA PHE A 236 1.25 6.66 2.15
C PHE A 236 1.22 5.86 3.45
N GLN A 237 2.32 5.16 3.78
CA GLN A 237 2.42 4.41 5.05
C GLN A 237 2.35 5.34 6.26
N CYS A 238 3.03 6.50 6.23
CA CYS A 238 2.95 7.48 7.30
C CYS A 238 1.52 8.00 7.50
N ALA A 239 0.77 8.23 6.41
CA ALA A 239 -0.64 8.63 6.48
C ALA A 239 -1.54 7.50 7.03
N ASP A 240 -1.30 6.24 6.61
CA ASP A 240 -2.03 5.09 7.15
C ASP A 240 -1.78 4.92 8.65
N ASP A 241 -0.57 5.12 9.14
CA ASP A 241 -0.23 5.05 10.56
C ASP A 241 -0.98 6.12 11.40
N VAL A 242 -1.16 7.32 10.84
CA VAL A 242 -1.98 8.37 11.49
C VAL A 242 -3.45 7.92 11.55
N ILE A 243 -3.96 7.36 10.45
CA ILE A 243 -5.34 6.87 10.37
C ILE A 243 -5.56 5.68 11.30
N GLY A 244 -4.61 4.76 11.44
CA GLY A 244 -4.67 3.62 12.35
C GLY A 244 -4.79 4.00 13.82
N LEU A 245 -4.35 5.20 14.19
CA LEU A 245 -4.46 5.72 15.56
C LEU A 245 -5.67 6.63 15.76
N TRP A 246 -5.98 7.54 14.81
CA TRP A 246 -7.02 8.57 15.00
C TRP A 246 -8.15 8.52 13.97
N GLY A 247 -8.07 7.60 12.99
CA GLY A 247 -9.09 7.49 11.95
C GLY A 247 -10.43 7.00 12.51
N ARG A 248 -11.53 7.58 12.02
CA ARG A 248 -12.89 7.17 12.42
C ARG A 248 -13.20 5.76 11.93
N GLN A 249 -13.84 4.95 12.76
CA GLN A 249 -14.23 3.57 12.43
C GLN A 249 -15.08 3.48 11.16
N SER A 250 -15.93 4.48 10.91
CA SER A 250 -16.75 4.56 9.69
C SER A 250 -15.92 4.64 8.40
N ALA A 251 -14.70 5.18 8.47
CA ALA A 251 -13.79 5.33 7.34
C ALA A 251 -12.79 4.16 7.23
N THR A 252 -12.35 3.61 8.37
CA THR A 252 -11.30 2.57 8.44
C THR A 252 -11.86 1.15 8.49
N GLY A 253 -13.06 0.97 9.02
CA GLY A 253 -13.63 -0.33 9.36
C GLY A 253 -13.04 -0.96 10.63
N LYS A 254 -12.04 -0.33 11.27
CA LYS A 254 -11.39 -0.78 12.52
C LYS A 254 -11.65 0.22 13.65
N PRO A 255 -11.63 -0.20 14.92
CA PRO A 255 -11.73 0.72 16.06
C PRO A 255 -10.61 1.77 16.06
N VAL A 256 -10.89 2.94 16.63
CA VAL A 256 -9.87 4.00 16.84
C VAL A 256 -8.75 3.43 17.70
N GLY A 257 -7.49 3.66 17.32
CA GLY A 257 -6.32 3.19 18.04
C GLY A 257 -6.01 1.70 17.88
N SER A 258 -6.63 1.02 16.90
CA SER A 258 -6.42 -0.42 16.67
C SER A 258 -4.93 -0.79 16.54
N ASP A 259 -4.14 -0.01 15.84
CA ASP A 259 -2.71 -0.28 15.68
C ASP A 259 -1.96 -0.26 17.03
N LEU A 260 -2.34 0.63 17.93
CA LEU A 260 -1.71 0.74 19.23
C LEU A 260 -2.17 -0.40 20.17
N SER A 261 -3.44 -0.78 20.11
CA SER A 261 -3.97 -1.93 20.88
C SER A 261 -3.38 -3.26 20.41
N GLU A 262 -3.08 -3.39 19.10
CA GLU A 262 -2.39 -4.54 18.52
C GLU A 262 -0.86 -4.54 18.80
N GLY A 263 -0.34 -3.48 19.40
CA GLY A 263 1.08 -3.34 19.74
C GLY A 263 1.96 -3.02 18.52
N ARG A 264 1.39 -2.46 17.45
CA ARG A 264 2.13 -2.06 16.25
C ARG A 264 3.08 -0.90 16.52
N ARG A 265 4.28 -0.96 15.95
CA ARG A 265 5.32 0.09 16.03
C ARG A 265 5.11 1.11 14.90
N THR A 266 4.04 1.89 14.99
CA THR A 266 3.72 2.93 14.00
C THR A 266 4.59 4.17 14.18
N LEU A 267 4.75 4.97 13.12
CA LEU A 267 5.58 6.17 13.16
C LEU A 267 5.21 7.15 14.28
N PRO A 268 3.92 7.48 14.51
CA PRO A 268 3.56 8.38 15.61
C PRO A 268 4.02 7.88 16.97
N VAL A 269 3.86 6.59 17.25
CA VAL A 269 4.25 5.99 18.54
C VAL A 269 5.77 6.01 18.71
N ILE A 270 6.53 5.60 17.67
CA ILE A 270 7.99 5.63 17.71
C ILE A 270 8.50 7.06 17.91
N ALA A 271 7.92 8.04 17.22
CA ALA A 271 8.29 9.44 17.33
C ALA A 271 7.98 9.99 18.74
N ALA A 272 6.83 9.65 19.30
CA ALA A 272 6.45 10.04 20.66
C ALA A 272 7.42 9.48 21.71
N LEU A 273 7.78 8.20 21.61
CA LEU A 273 8.74 7.55 22.50
C LEU A 273 10.16 8.13 22.38
N ALA A 274 10.54 8.59 21.20
CA ALA A 274 11.85 9.19 20.95
C ALA A 274 11.88 10.72 21.19
N SER A 275 10.78 11.34 21.65
CA SER A 275 10.63 12.78 21.74
C SER A 275 11.45 13.43 22.88
N GLY A 276 11.83 12.67 23.89
CA GLY A 276 12.47 13.20 25.10
C GLY A 276 11.56 14.10 25.95
N THR A 277 10.25 14.06 25.72
CA THR A 277 9.26 14.85 26.47
C THR A 277 8.68 14.09 27.66
N PRO A 278 8.18 14.77 28.70
CA PRO A 278 7.48 14.10 29.82
C PRO A 278 6.27 13.29 29.37
N ALA A 279 5.61 13.63 28.28
CA ALA A 279 4.52 12.86 27.70
C ALA A 279 5.04 11.54 27.07
N GLY A 280 6.17 11.59 26.37
CA GLY A 280 6.83 10.40 25.82
C GLY A 280 7.29 9.43 26.92
N ASP A 281 7.84 9.95 28.03
CA ASP A 281 8.25 9.12 29.17
C ASP A 281 7.04 8.43 29.82
N ARG A 282 5.93 9.15 29.99
CA ARG A 282 4.67 8.58 30.51
C ARG A 282 4.08 7.52 29.57
N LEU A 283 4.15 7.75 28.26
CA LEU A 283 3.74 6.76 27.25
C LEU A 283 4.59 5.50 27.37
N ALA A 284 5.92 5.64 27.46
CA ALA A 284 6.83 4.51 27.64
C ALA A 284 6.48 3.70 28.89
N ALA A 285 6.27 4.38 30.05
CA ALA A 285 5.89 3.74 31.29
C ALA A 285 4.53 2.99 31.19
N LEU A 286 3.55 3.59 30.49
CA LEU A 286 2.25 2.97 30.24
C LEU A 286 2.40 1.68 29.42
N LEU A 287 3.11 1.75 28.31
CA LEU A 287 3.34 0.63 27.39
C LEU A 287 4.15 -0.50 28.06
N HIS A 288 5.14 -0.17 28.88
CA HIS A 288 5.88 -1.17 29.66
C HIS A 288 5.01 -1.89 30.67
N ARG A 289 4.17 -1.15 31.43
CA ARG A 289 3.26 -1.72 32.45
C ARG A 289 2.32 -2.76 31.83
N HIS A 290 1.77 -2.48 30.67
CA HIS A 290 0.79 -3.32 29.98
C HIS A 290 1.44 -4.27 28.96
N ARG A 291 2.78 -4.39 28.92
CA ARG A 291 3.54 -5.23 27.97
C ARG A 291 3.15 -4.95 26.51
N GLY A 292 2.79 -3.70 26.22
CA GLY A 292 2.39 -3.25 24.89
C GLY A 292 1.01 -3.74 24.42
N ARG A 293 0.22 -4.34 25.27
CA ARG A 293 -1.17 -4.72 25.00
C ARG A 293 -2.09 -3.84 25.82
N LEU A 294 -2.64 -2.82 25.18
CA LEU A 294 -3.53 -1.87 25.83
C LEU A 294 -4.98 -2.34 25.71
N GLY A 295 -5.71 -2.32 26.82
CA GLY A 295 -7.15 -2.51 26.85
C GLY A 295 -7.90 -1.23 26.48
N GLU A 296 -9.23 -1.32 26.43
CA GLU A 296 -10.10 -0.17 26.13
C GLU A 296 -9.94 0.98 27.14
N ALA A 297 -9.59 0.67 28.38
CA ALA A 297 -9.43 1.68 29.45
C ALA A 297 -8.15 2.51 29.29
N GLU A 298 -7.05 1.91 28.80
CA GLU A 298 -5.75 2.57 28.68
C GLU A 298 -5.55 3.25 27.31
N LEU A 299 -6.27 2.80 26.29
CA LEU A 299 -6.09 3.26 24.92
C LEU A 299 -6.28 4.78 24.74
N PRO A 300 -7.32 5.44 25.32
CA PRO A 300 -7.47 6.89 25.20
C PRO A 300 -6.27 7.66 25.77
N ALA A 301 -5.79 7.27 26.96
CA ALA A 301 -4.63 7.91 27.57
C ALA A 301 -3.34 7.73 26.73
N ALA A 302 -3.17 6.56 26.12
CA ALA A 302 -2.02 6.31 25.26
C ALA A 302 -2.07 7.16 23.96
N LEU A 303 -3.25 7.35 23.37
CA LEU A 303 -3.44 8.23 22.20
C LEU A 303 -3.17 9.69 22.56
N GLU A 304 -3.69 10.18 23.67
CA GLU A 304 -3.44 11.56 24.18
C GLU A 304 -1.94 11.78 24.44
N LEU A 305 -1.26 10.84 25.08
CA LEU A 305 0.17 10.91 25.36
C LEU A 305 0.99 10.89 24.06
N THR A 306 0.58 10.09 23.08
CA THR A 306 1.24 10.04 21.76
C THR A 306 1.11 11.37 21.03
N GLU A 307 -0.05 12.00 21.08
CA GLU A 307 -0.30 13.31 20.48
C GLU A 307 0.45 14.42 21.23
N ALA A 308 0.37 14.46 22.56
CA ALA A 308 1.05 15.42 23.41
C ALA A 308 2.58 15.35 23.31
N ALA A 309 3.15 14.18 23.01
CA ALA A 309 4.56 14.00 22.72
C ALA A 309 4.97 14.39 21.27
N GLY A 310 4.02 14.87 20.46
CA GLY A 310 4.26 15.31 19.08
C GLY A 310 4.30 14.18 18.05
N GLY A 311 3.87 12.97 18.40
CA GLY A 311 3.93 11.82 17.52
C GLY A 311 3.12 11.99 16.24
N ARG A 312 1.89 12.52 16.32
CA ARG A 312 1.05 12.82 15.17
C ARG A 312 1.71 13.84 14.22
N ALA A 313 2.15 14.96 14.78
CA ALA A 313 2.80 16.02 14.01
C ALA A 313 4.06 15.53 13.30
N ALA A 314 4.85 14.66 13.94
CA ALA A 314 6.04 14.04 13.34
C ALA A 314 5.69 13.15 12.14
N ALA A 315 4.63 12.33 12.24
CA ALA A 315 4.19 11.46 11.16
C ALA A 315 3.63 12.25 9.98
N GLU A 316 2.83 13.27 10.22
CA GLU A 316 2.32 14.18 9.20
C GLU A 316 3.44 14.95 8.50
N ALA A 317 4.44 15.42 9.25
CA ALA A 317 5.61 16.07 8.69
C ALA A 317 6.45 15.14 7.82
N GLU A 318 6.63 13.87 8.23
CA GLU A 318 7.32 12.87 7.43
C GLU A 318 6.55 12.56 6.15
N ALA A 319 5.22 12.39 6.21
CA ALA A 319 4.38 12.17 5.03
C ALA A 319 4.56 13.30 4.02
N ARG A 320 4.50 14.57 4.46
CA ARG A 320 4.75 15.75 3.61
C ARG A 320 6.13 15.73 2.97
N ARG A 321 7.20 15.51 3.78
CA ARG A 321 8.58 15.43 3.25
C ARG A 321 8.75 14.37 2.18
N GLN A 322 8.15 13.20 2.38
CA GLN A 322 8.24 12.10 1.42
C GLN A 322 7.42 12.39 0.15
N GLN A 323 6.27 13.03 0.27
CA GLN A 323 5.47 13.50 -0.87
C GLN A 323 6.24 14.53 -1.70
N GLU A 324 6.82 15.54 -1.08
CA GLU A 324 7.65 16.56 -1.74
C GLU A 324 8.84 15.93 -2.46
N ALA A 325 9.53 15.00 -1.80
CA ALA A 325 10.65 14.26 -2.38
C ALA A 325 10.21 13.38 -3.57
N ALA A 326 9.00 12.82 -3.52
CA ALA A 326 8.44 12.08 -4.65
C ALA A 326 8.22 13.00 -5.86
N LEU A 327 7.57 14.13 -5.67
CA LEU A 327 7.32 15.10 -6.73
C LEU A 327 8.61 15.67 -7.31
N ALA A 328 9.61 15.96 -6.47
CA ALA A 328 10.93 16.40 -6.90
C ALA A 328 11.65 15.35 -7.77
N ALA A 329 11.47 14.06 -7.49
CA ALA A 329 12.06 12.98 -8.30
C ALA A 329 11.63 13.04 -9.77
N VAL A 330 10.42 13.51 -10.07
CA VAL A 330 9.86 13.57 -11.43
C VAL A 330 9.77 14.98 -12.02
N ALA A 331 10.07 16.04 -11.26
CA ALA A 331 9.93 17.42 -11.69
C ALA A 331 10.63 17.76 -13.01
N GLY A 332 11.85 17.26 -13.25
CA GLY A 332 12.62 17.50 -14.48
C GLY A 332 12.42 16.41 -15.55
N LEU A 333 11.42 15.55 -15.48
CA LEU A 333 11.09 14.63 -16.56
C LEU A 333 10.21 15.34 -17.58
N PRO A 334 10.56 15.30 -18.89
CA PRO A 334 9.64 15.73 -19.93
C PRO A 334 8.46 14.79 -19.97
N MET A 335 7.27 15.30 -19.68
CA MET A 335 6.03 14.54 -19.70
C MET A 335 4.84 15.43 -20.09
N PRO A 336 3.75 14.86 -20.61
CA PRO A 336 2.53 15.59 -20.88
C PRO A 336 1.98 16.26 -19.63
N GLU A 337 1.44 17.47 -19.75
CA GLU A 337 0.97 18.28 -18.62
C GLU A 337 -0.18 17.59 -17.86
N HIS A 338 -1.09 16.92 -18.56
CA HIS A 338 -2.16 16.15 -17.93
C HIS A 338 -1.60 15.04 -17.04
N THR A 339 -0.55 14.31 -17.50
CA THR A 339 0.08 13.25 -16.71
C THR A 339 0.77 13.81 -15.47
N ARG A 340 1.41 14.99 -15.60
CA ARG A 340 1.98 15.71 -14.45
C ARG A 340 0.92 16.03 -13.41
N THR A 341 -0.20 16.60 -13.86
CA THR A 341 -1.35 16.93 -13.00
C THR A 341 -1.89 15.68 -12.30
N GLU A 342 -2.03 14.57 -13.02
CA GLU A 342 -2.52 13.31 -12.46
C GLU A 342 -1.54 12.68 -11.45
N LEU A 343 -0.22 12.74 -11.70
CA LEU A 343 0.80 12.29 -10.73
C LEU A 343 0.77 13.13 -9.44
N HIS A 344 0.61 14.46 -9.56
CA HIS A 344 0.44 15.34 -8.40
C HIS A 344 -0.85 15.00 -7.63
N ALA A 345 -1.95 14.80 -8.33
CA ALA A 345 -3.22 14.40 -7.73
C ALA A 345 -3.13 13.06 -7.00
N MET A 346 -2.47 12.07 -7.60
CA MET A 346 -2.22 10.78 -6.95
C MET A 346 -1.34 10.90 -5.71
N ALA A 347 -0.31 11.75 -5.76
CA ALA A 347 0.54 12.00 -4.59
C ALA A 347 -0.27 12.62 -3.44
N HIS A 348 -1.12 13.60 -3.73
CA HIS A 348 -2.04 14.19 -2.76
C HIS A 348 -3.05 13.19 -2.21
N TYR A 349 -3.69 12.41 -3.09
CA TYR A 349 -4.70 11.43 -2.71
C TYR A 349 -4.17 10.38 -1.74
N LEU A 350 -2.91 9.96 -1.92
CA LEU A 350 -2.29 8.93 -1.08
C LEU A 350 -1.87 9.47 0.30
N THR A 351 -1.69 10.78 0.45
CA THR A 351 -1.25 11.40 1.70
C THR A 351 -2.36 12.17 2.43
N ALA A 352 -3.39 12.64 1.71
CA ALA A 352 -4.50 13.41 2.26
C ALA A 352 -5.74 12.53 2.48
N ARG A 353 -5.59 11.33 3.06
CA ARG A 353 -6.75 10.52 3.46
C ARG A 353 -7.52 11.27 4.52
N GLU A 354 -8.80 11.50 4.29
CA GLU A 354 -9.71 12.14 5.22
C GLU A 354 -9.73 11.37 6.56
N GLN A 355 -9.50 12.12 7.61
CA GLN A 355 -9.59 11.73 9.02
C GLN A 355 -11.04 11.50 9.44
#